data_9a70d8358967740340ec816e2a773974
#
_entry.id   9a70d8358967740340ec816e2a773974
#
_cell.length_a   1.000
_cell.length_b   1.000
_cell.length_c   1.000
_cell.angle_alpha   90.00
_cell.angle_beta   90.00
_cell.angle_gamma   90.00
#
_symmetry.space_group_name_H-M   'P 1'
#
loop_
_entity.id
_entity.type
_entity.pdbx_description
1 polymer ?
#
loop_
_entity_poly.entity_id
_entity_poly.type
_entity_poly.pdbx_seq_one_letter_code
_entity_poly.pdbx_strand_id
1 'polypeptide(L)'
;FIDMFKDEAKTSVNLNHGNIVSIFDFGVEKKQFFLVMEYVEGQNLRQVLNHLKKENKYFSIDQIVYVVKETAAGLDHAHRCLDSTSGRPLNITHRDISPQNVMLSFEGEVKIVDFGIAKNETQMDHTQAGTIKGKFGYMSPEQADGQTVDLRTDVFSLGIVLWELLANDRLFVSNSEAATLRKVRECQIPSLRKINPSIPPELERICNKALAKDKSLRYQTASAFHRDLNRFLNTQYP
;
A
#
# COMPACT_ATOMS: atom_id res chain seq x y z
N PHE A 1 -24.55 -2.33 7.52
CA PHE A 1 -23.30 -3.12 7.60
C PHE A 1 -23.35 -4.32 6.65
N ILE A 2 -24.37 -5.18 6.72
CA ILE A 2 -24.48 -6.40 5.91
C ILE A 2 -24.52 -6.11 4.41
N ASP A 3 -25.35 -5.17 3.98
CA ASP A 3 -25.49 -4.81 2.57
C ASP A 3 -24.22 -4.17 2.02
N MET A 4 -23.58 -3.38 2.83
CA MET A 4 -22.32 -2.71 2.52
C MET A 4 -21.16 -3.70 2.37
N PHE A 5 -21.05 -4.67 3.29
CA PHE A 5 -20.07 -5.77 3.17
C PHE A 5 -20.29 -6.56 1.88
N LYS A 6 -21.56 -6.84 1.53
CA LYS A 6 -21.91 -7.54 0.30
C LYS A 6 -21.52 -6.75 -0.96
N ASP A 7 -21.74 -5.44 -0.96
CA ASP A 7 -21.42 -4.60 -2.11
C ASP A 7 -19.89 -4.44 -2.29
N GLU A 8 -19.16 -4.27 -1.20
CA GLU A 8 -17.69 -4.24 -1.23
C GLU A 8 -17.10 -5.59 -1.62
N ALA A 9 -17.62 -6.70 -1.09
CA ALA A 9 -17.20 -8.04 -1.46
C ALA A 9 -17.48 -8.33 -2.94
N LYS A 10 -18.64 -7.94 -3.47
CA LYS A 10 -18.95 -8.05 -4.92
C LYS A 10 -17.96 -7.25 -5.77
N THR A 11 -17.59 -6.05 -5.33
CA THR A 11 -16.62 -5.21 -6.02
C THR A 11 -15.25 -5.87 -6.03
N SER A 12 -14.83 -6.44 -4.91
CA SER A 12 -13.54 -7.11 -4.76
C SER A 12 -13.42 -8.40 -5.58
N VAL A 13 -14.52 -9.14 -5.78
CA VAL A 13 -14.56 -10.33 -6.65
C VAL A 13 -14.28 -9.98 -8.12
N ASN A 14 -14.54 -8.75 -8.54
CA ASN A 14 -14.25 -8.28 -9.89
C ASN A 14 -12.80 -7.86 -10.14
N LEU A 15 -11.98 -7.81 -9.09
CA LEU A 15 -10.55 -7.49 -9.22
C LEU A 15 -9.77 -8.75 -9.61
N ASN A 16 -9.42 -8.87 -10.88
CA ASN A 16 -8.60 -9.96 -11.40
C ASN A 16 -7.30 -9.41 -11.97
N HIS A 17 -6.23 -9.51 -11.21
CA HIS A 17 -4.89 -9.06 -11.59
C HIS A 17 -3.82 -9.87 -10.86
N GLY A 18 -2.69 -10.15 -11.52
CA GLY A 18 -1.61 -10.94 -10.93
C GLY A 18 -1.00 -10.37 -9.64
N ASN A 19 -1.11 -9.05 -9.43
CA ASN A 19 -0.62 -8.37 -8.23
C ASN A 19 -1.72 -8.08 -7.19
N ILE A 20 -2.88 -8.71 -7.31
CA ILE A 20 -3.98 -8.61 -6.34
C ILE A 20 -4.42 -10.02 -5.97
N VAL A 21 -4.58 -10.31 -4.68
CA VAL A 21 -5.15 -11.56 -4.20
C VAL A 21 -6.58 -11.69 -4.70
N SER A 22 -6.86 -12.76 -5.45
CA SER A 22 -8.19 -13.03 -6.00
C SER A 22 -9.17 -13.42 -4.90
N ILE A 23 -10.36 -12.82 -4.92
CA ILE A 23 -11.49 -13.21 -4.06
C ILE A 23 -12.46 -14.02 -4.92
N PHE A 24 -12.70 -15.28 -4.54
CA PHE A 24 -13.53 -16.22 -5.30
C PHE A 24 -15.00 -16.20 -4.87
N ASP A 25 -15.23 -16.00 -3.57
CA ASP A 25 -16.58 -16.06 -3.02
C ASP A 25 -16.64 -15.36 -1.66
N PHE A 26 -17.84 -15.08 -1.18
CA PHE A 26 -18.11 -14.56 0.14
C PHE A 26 -19.46 -15.07 0.65
N GLY A 27 -19.61 -15.16 1.96
CA GLY A 27 -20.84 -15.64 2.55
C GLY A 27 -20.99 -15.33 4.04
N VAL A 28 -22.07 -15.87 4.61
CA VAL A 28 -22.37 -15.76 6.04
C VAL A 28 -22.70 -17.14 6.56
N GLU A 29 -21.99 -17.60 7.57
CA GLU A 29 -22.29 -18.83 8.31
C GLU A 29 -22.37 -18.52 9.79
N LYS A 30 -23.43 -18.96 10.47
CA LYS A 30 -23.68 -18.73 11.92
C LYS A 30 -23.47 -17.27 12.35
N LYS A 31 -23.95 -16.32 11.53
CA LYS A 31 -23.79 -14.86 11.71
C LYS A 31 -22.35 -14.34 11.58
N GLN A 32 -21.42 -15.15 11.11
CA GLN A 32 -20.06 -14.75 10.79
C GLN A 32 -19.88 -14.59 9.28
N PHE A 33 -19.24 -13.50 8.89
CA PHE A 33 -18.89 -13.25 7.48
C PHE A 33 -17.58 -13.96 7.16
N PHE A 34 -17.54 -14.57 5.97
CA PHE A 34 -16.31 -15.17 5.45
C PHE A 34 -16.06 -14.76 4.01
N LEU A 35 -14.79 -14.79 3.63
CA LEU A 35 -14.33 -14.63 2.26
C LEU A 35 -13.55 -15.88 1.86
N VAL A 36 -13.78 -16.34 0.64
CA VAL A 36 -12.97 -17.36 -0.01
C VAL A 36 -12.01 -16.65 -0.95
N MET A 37 -10.73 -16.76 -0.68
CA MET A 37 -9.72 -16.05 -1.44
C MET A 37 -8.56 -16.98 -1.83
N GLU A 38 -7.79 -16.54 -2.80
CA GLU A 38 -6.53 -17.17 -3.17
C GLU A 38 -5.61 -17.31 -1.95
N TYR A 39 -5.03 -18.48 -1.77
CA TYR A 39 -3.97 -18.67 -0.78
C TYR A 39 -2.62 -18.34 -1.40
N VAL A 40 -1.95 -17.36 -0.84
CA VAL A 40 -0.59 -16.98 -1.24
C VAL A 40 0.41 -17.69 -0.35
N GLU A 41 1.14 -18.63 -0.92
CA GLU A 41 2.19 -19.37 -0.21
C GLU A 41 3.43 -18.49 -0.03
N GLY A 42 3.47 -17.79 1.09
CA GLY A 42 4.50 -16.79 1.38
C GLY A 42 4.26 -16.03 2.67
N GLN A 43 4.78 -14.84 2.75
CA GLN A 43 4.67 -13.96 3.93
C GLN A 43 4.35 -12.53 3.50
N ASN A 44 3.74 -11.74 4.39
CA ASN A 44 3.60 -10.33 4.12
C ASN A 44 4.95 -9.59 4.28
N LEU A 45 5.04 -8.43 3.65
CA LEU A 45 6.28 -7.65 3.61
C LEU A 45 6.78 -7.27 5.03
N ARG A 46 5.88 -7.06 5.99
CA ARG A 46 6.26 -6.78 7.39
C ARG A 46 6.96 -7.97 8.04
N GLN A 47 6.45 -9.17 7.82
CA GLN A 47 7.05 -10.40 8.33
C GLN A 47 8.45 -10.61 7.72
N VAL A 48 8.59 -10.40 6.42
CA VAL A 48 9.87 -10.49 5.71
C VAL A 48 10.87 -9.48 6.25
N LEU A 49 10.47 -8.20 6.41
CA LEU A 49 11.33 -7.16 6.98
C LEU A 49 11.79 -7.49 8.40
N ASN A 50 10.90 -8.01 9.23
CA ASN A 50 11.25 -8.42 10.59
C ASN A 50 12.25 -9.59 10.60
N HIS A 51 12.10 -10.54 9.68
CA HIS A 51 13.01 -11.65 9.52
C HIS A 51 14.39 -11.19 9.05
N LEU A 52 14.44 -10.38 7.99
CA LEU A 52 15.70 -9.80 7.48
C LEU A 52 16.45 -9.02 8.55
N LYS A 53 15.73 -8.23 9.35
CA LYS A 53 16.33 -7.47 10.46
C LYS A 53 16.96 -8.37 11.51
N LYS A 54 16.33 -9.51 11.86
CA LYS A 54 16.92 -10.50 12.79
C LYS A 54 18.19 -11.13 12.24
N GLU A 55 18.24 -11.34 10.93
CA GLU A 55 19.39 -11.91 10.23
C GLU A 55 20.45 -10.87 9.85
N ASN A 56 20.25 -9.59 10.22
CA ASN A 56 21.07 -8.45 9.80
C ASN A 56 21.24 -8.38 8.27
N LYS A 57 20.17 -8.69 7.54
CA LYS A 57 20.06 -8.65 6.08
C LYS A 57 19.13 -7.54 5.63
N TYR A 58 19.27 -7.12 4.38
CA TYR A 58 18.49 -6.06 3.78
C TYR A 58 18.07 -6.47 2.37
N PHE A 59 16.97 -5.91 1.89
CA PHE A 59 16.64 -5.95 0.47
C PHE A 59 17.67 -5.14 -0.34
N SER A 60 18.03 -5.65 -1.51
CA SER A 60 18.76 -4.86 -2.49
C SER A 60 17.83 -3.81 -3.14
N ILE A 61 18.41 -2.77 -3.74
CA ILE A 61 17.64 -1.68 -4.36
C ILE A 61 16.71 -2.21 -5.46
N ASP A 62 17.18 -3.11 -6.29
CA ASP A 62 16.38 -3.74 -7.35
C ASP A 62 15.20 -4.53 -6.81
N GLN A 63 15.39 -5.30 -5.71
CA GLN A 63 14.31 -6.01 -5.03
C GLN A 63 13.27 -5.03 -4.45
N ILE A 64 13.72 -3.95 -3.81
CA ILE A 64 12.83 -2.90 -3.27
C ILE A 64 11.98 -2.32 -4.39
N VAL A 65 12.61 -1.89 -5.48
CA VAL A 65 11.93 -1.25 -6.60
C VAL A 65 11.00 -2.23 -7.29
N TYR A 66 11.39 -3.51 -7.42
CA TYR A 66 10.52 -4.56 -7.94
C TYR A 66 9.22 -4.70 -7.11
N VAL A 67 9.34 -4.87 -5.79
CA VAL A 67 8.17 -5.01 -4.92
C VAL A 67 7.23 -3.82 -5.02
N VAL A 68 7.77 -2.60 -4.98
CA VAL A 68 6.96 -1.38 -5.04
C VAL A 68 6.33 -1.19 -6.42
N LYS A 69 7.07 -1.51 -7.49
CA LYS A 69 6.57 -1.46 -8.87
C LYS A 69 5.41 -2.42 -9.09
N GLU A 70 5.53 -3.66 -8.66
CA GLU A 70 4.46 -4.67 -8.79
C GLU A 70 3.23 -4.28 -7.94
N THR A 71 3.44 -3.73 -6.75
CA THR A 71 2.34 -3.19 -5.95
C THR A 71 1.63 -2.03 -6.67
N ALA A 72 2.38 -1.12 -7.29
CA ALA A 72 1.81 -0.03 -8.07
C ALA A 72 0.99 -0.52 -9.27
N ALA A 73 1.41 -1.62 -9.92
CA ALA A 73 0.65 -2.24 -11.02
C ALA A 73 -0.72 -2.77 -10.55
N GLY A 74 -0.75 -3.44 -9.41
CA GLY A 74 -2.00 -3.90 -8.80
C GLY A 74 -2.92 -2.75 -8.40
N LEU A 75 -2.39 -1.70 -7.79
CA LEU A 75 -3.15 -0.48 -7.46
C LEU A 75 -3.75 0.18 -8.70
N ASP A 76 -2.97 0.34 -9.75
CA ASP A 76 -3.43 0.95 -11.00
C ASP A 76 -4.59 0.17 -11.60
N HIS A 77 -4.51 -1.17 -11.60
CA HIS A 77 -5.62 -2.00 -12.05
C HIS A 77 -6.91 -1.73 -11.26
N ALA A 78 -6.83 -1.71 -9.93
CA ALA A 78 -7.98 -1.45 -9.07
C ALA A 78 -8.55 -0.04 -9.28
N HIS A 79 -7.69 0.97 -9.38
CA HIS A 79 -8.09 2.37 -9.59
C HIS A 79 -8.86 2.59 -10.90
N ARG A 80 -8.53 1.82 -11.95
CA ARG A 80 -9.15 1.92 -13.28
C ARG A 80 -10.27 0.92 -13.52
N CYS A 81 -10.59 0.09 -12.54
CA CYS A 81 -11.60 -0.95 -12.70
C CYS A 81 -12.98 -0.35 -13.01
N LEU A 82 -13.64 -0.93 -13.99
CA LEU A 82 -15.00 -0.54 -14.42
C LEU A 82 -15.99 -1.60 -13.97
N ASP A 83 -17.20 -1.17 -13.67
CA ASP A 83 -18.33 -2.07 -13.48
C ASP A 83 -18.63 -2.82 -14.79
N SER A 84 -18.68 -4.14 -14.73
CA SER A 84 -18.85 -5.01 -15.92
C SER A 84 -20.21 -4.86 -16.60
N THR A 85 -21.21 -4.38 -15.86
CA THR A 85 -22.58 -4.23 -16.37
C THR A 85 -22.82 -2.83 -16.92
N SER A 86 -22.44 -1.80 -16.17
CA SER A 86 -22.72 -0.39 -16.51
C SER A 86 -21.57 0.31 -17.24
N GLY A 87 -20.36 -0.26 -17.22
CA GLY A 87 -19.15 0.37 -17.75
C GLY A 87 -18.68 1.61 -16.98
N ARG A 88 -19.27 1.88 -15.83
CA ARG A 88 -18.92 3.05 -15.00
C ARG A 88 -17.68 2.76 -14.14
N PRO A 89 -16.84 3.78 -13.87
CA PRO A 89 -15.72 3.63 -12.95
C PRO A 89 -16.20 3.22 -11.56
N LEU A 90 -15.58 2.18 -10.99
CA LEU A 90 -15.86 1.72 -9.63
C LEU A 90 -15.14 2.57 -8.57
N ASN A 91 -14.15 3.38 -8.97
CA ASN A 91 -13.37 4.26 -8.09
C ASN A 91 -12.79 3.53 -6.86
N ILE A 92 -12.28 2.32 -7.08
CA ILE A 92 -11.73 1.51 -6.00
C ILE A 92 -10.39 2.10 -5.54
N THR A 93 -10.34 2.52 -4.30
CA THR A 93 -9.13 2.99 -3.62
C THR A 93 -8.88 2.07 -2.43
N HIS A 94 -7.64 1.61 -2.24
CA HIS A 94 -7.31 0.66 -1.17
C HIS A 94 -7.42 1.29 0.22
N ARG A 95 -6.89 2.50 0.40
CA ARG A 95 -6.92 3.32 1.62
C ARG A 95 -6.11 2.78 2.81
N ASP A 96 -5.47 1.63 2.67
CA ASP A 96 -4.72 0.99 3.76
C ASP A 96 -3.48 0.22 3.24
N ILE A 97 -2.79 0.76 2.27
CA ILE A 97 -1.53 0.20 1.80
C ILE A 97 -0.49 0.33 2.90
N SER A 98 0.09 -0.81 3.28
CA SER A 98 1.15 -0.93 4.27
C SER A 98 1.91 -2.24 4.02
N PRO A 99 3.08 -2.46 4.63
CA PRO A 99 3.81 -3.72 4.48
C PRO A 99 3.03 -4.97 4.92
N GLN A 100 2.02 -4.83 5.76
CA GLN A 100 1.16 -5.94 6.19
C GLN A 100 0.18 -6.38 5.09
N ASN A 101 -0.16 -5.50 4.16
CA ASN A 101 -1.11 -5.74 3.08
C ASN A 101 -0.45 -6.02 1.73
N VAL A 102 0.86 -6.23 1.72
CA VAL A 102 1.63 -6.67 0.56
C VAL A 102 2.20 -8.05 0.86
N MET A 103 1.74 -9.07 0.12
CA MET A 103 2.23 -10.45 0.23
C MET A 103 3.36 -10.69 -0.76
N LEU A 104 4.38 -11.41 -0.32
CA LEU A 104 5.47 -11.92 -1.14
C LEU A 104 5.39 -13.44 -1.12
N SER A 105 5.14 -14.07 -2.27
CA SER A 105 5.15 -15.52 -2.38
C SER A 105 6.58 -16.07 -2.41
N PHE A 106 6.75 -17.35 -2.09
CA PHE A 106 8.04 -18.02 -2.22
C PHE A 106 8.50 -18.16 -3.68
N GLU A 107 7.58 -18.01 -4.63
CA GLU A 107 7.86 -17.97 -6.08
C GLU A 107 8.25 -16.56 -6.58
N GLY A 108 8.25 -15.56 -5.70
CA GLY A 108 8.62 -14.17 -6.04
C GLY A 108 7.46 -13.30 -6.54
N GLU A 109 6.22 -13.75 -6.40
CA GLU A 109 5.05 -12.93 -6.73
C GLU A 109 4.79 -11.88 -5.65
N VAL A 110 4.30 -10.72 -6.07
CA VAL A 110 3.87 -9.63 -5.19
C VAL A 110 2.37 -9.45 -5.33
N LYS A 111 1.63 -9.58 -4.24
CA LYS A 111 0.16 -9.50 -4.26
C LYS A 111 -0.38 -8.61 -3.14
N ILE A 112 -1.29 -7.71 -3.50
CA ILE A 112 -2.00 -6.85 -2.55
C ILE A 112 -3.17 -7.64 -1.96
N VAL A 113 -3.35 -7.52 -0.64
CA VAL A 113 -4.49 -8.09 0.10
C VAL A 113 -5.35 -6.98 0.70
N ASP A 114 -6.56 -7.34 1.12
CA ASP A 114 -7.49 -6.47 1.88
C ASP A 114 -7.92 -5.18 1.14
N PHE A 115 -8.22 -5.29 -0.16
CA PHE A 115 -8.91 -4.22 -0.86
C PHE A 115 -10.31 -4.01 -0.28
N GLY A 116 -10.53 -2.83 0.34
CA GLY A 116 -11.84 -2.22 0.57
C GLY A 116 -12.89 -3.01 1.37
N ILE A 117 -12.54 -4.16 1.97
CA ILE A 117 -13.52 -4.97 2.67
C ILE A 117 -13.83 -4.33 4.02
N ALA A 118 -14.96 -3.62 4.09
CA ALA A 118 -15.54 -3.02 5.29
C ALA A 118 -14.70 -1.94 5.99
N LYS A 119 -14.12 -1.02 5.24
CA LYS A 119 -13.43 0.15 5.82
C LYS A 119 -14.24 1.43 5.65
N ASN A 120 -15.40 1.49 6.29
CA ASN A 120 -16.03 2.78 6.51
C ASN A 120 -15.29 3.56 7.59
N GLU A 121 -15.31 4.88 7.44
CA GLU A 121 -14.75 5.87 8.36
C GLU A 121 -15.23 5.70 9.82
N THR A 122 -16.28 4.91 10.08
CA THR A 122 -16.87 4.65 11.40
C THR A 122 -16.33 3.39 12.10
N GLN A 123 -15.51 2.56 11.47
CA GLN A 123 -14.90 1.39 12.12
C GLN A 123 -13.44 1.65 12.55
N MET A 124 -13.20 2.75 13.24
CA MET A 124 -12.04 2.90 14.10
C MET A 124 -12.11 1.99 15.35
N ASP A 125 -13.24 1.30 15.55
CA ASP A 125 -13.47 0.50 16.74
C ASP A 125 -13.25 -1.00 16.47
N HIS A 126 -12.34 -1.57 17.24
CA HIS A 126 -12.14 -3.00 17.49
C HIS A 126 -11.24 -3.80 16.53
N THR A 127 -9.99 -3.39 16.39
CA THR A 127 -8.92 -4.35 16.09
C THR A 127 -7.89 -4.33 17.25
N GLN A 128 -7.42 -5.51 17.65
CA GLN A 128 -6.55 -5.75 18.82
C GLN A 128 -5.48 -4.66 19.03
N ALA A 129 -5.37 -4.17 20.25
CA ALA A 129 -4.58 -3.00 20.66
C ALA A 129 -3.09 -2.94 20.23
N GLY A 130 -2.52 -4.04 19.73
CA GLY A 130 -1.15 -4.08 19.23
C GLY A 130 -0.99 -3.79 17.73
N THR A 131 -2.05 -4.03 16.94
CA THR A 131 -2.04 -3.88 15.47
C THR A 131 -2.37 -2.45 15.04
N ILE A 132 -3.10 -1.71 15.86
CA ILE A 132 -3.55 -0.33 15.59
C ILE A 132 -2.37 0.65 15.62
N LYS A 133 -1.41 0.43 16.51
CA LYS A 133 -0.31 1.37 16.77
C LYS A 133 0.57 1.73 15.56
N GLY A 134 0.62 0.86 14.54
CA GLY A 134 1.40 1.10 13.32
C GLY A 134 0.60 1.60 12.12
N LYS A 135 -0.74 1.51 12.17
CA LYS A 135 -1.62 1.76 11.02
C LYS A 135 -1.63 3.23 10.57
N PHE A 136 -1.64 4.14 11.52
CA PHE A 136 -1.65 5.59 11.22
C PHE A 136 -0.38 6.08 10.51
N GLY A 137 0.72 5.34 10.64
CA GLY A 137 2.00 5.68 10.03
C GLY A 137 2.05 5.55 8.50
N TYR A 138 1.00 5.00 7.88
CA TYR A 138 0.90 4.82 6.42
C TYR A 138 -0.21 5.66 5.79
N MET A 139 -0.90 6.48 6.58
CA MET A 139 -1.91 7.41 6.08
C MET A 139 -1.28 8.53 5.25
N SER A 140 -2.04 9.03 4.28
CA SER A 140 -1.72 10.29 3.63
C SER A 140 -2.07 11.49 4.52
N PRO A 141 -1.48 12.69 4.28
CA PRO A 141 -1.85 13.89 5.02
C PRO A 141 -3.34 14.21 4.94
N GLU A 142 -3.97 14.06 3.77
CA GLU A 142 -5.40 14.28 3.58
C GLU A 142 -6.26 13.28 4.38
N GLN A 143 -5.83 12.03 4.54
CA GLN A 143 -6.50 11.07 5.44
C GLN A 143 -6.38 11.49 6.90
N ALA A 144 -5.18 11.87 7.33
CA ALA A 144 -4.92 12.29 8.69
C ALA A 144 -5.67 13.58 9.08
N ASP A 145 -6.00 14.41 8.09
CA ASP A 145 -6.76 15.66 8.26
C ASP A 145 -8.28 15.47 8.05
N GLY A 146 -8.75 14.24 7.77
CA GLY A 146 -10.17 13.98 7.50
C GLY A 146 -10.69 14.66 6.23
N GLN A 147 -9.83 14.94 5.27
CA GLN A 147 -10.20 15.56 3.99
C GLN A 147 -10.69 14.53 2.99
N THR A 148 -11.24 15.00 1.87
CA THR A 148 -11.64 14.13 0.76
C THR A 148 -10.44 13.38 0.19
N VAL A 149 -10.55 12.05 0.16
CA VAL A 149 -9.53 11.10 -0.26
C VAL A 149 -9.85 10.57 -1.66
N ASP A 150 -8.83 10.48 -2.51
CA ASP A 150 -8.91 9.84 -3.83
C ASP A 150 -7.79 8.81 -4.00
N LEU A 151 -7.66 8.25 -5.20
CA LEU A 151 -6.65 7.22 -5.51
C LEU A 151 -5.20 7.63 -5.18
N ARG A 152 -4.90 8.93 -5.14
CA ARG A 152 -3.54 9.42 -4.84
C ARG A 152 -3.12 9.21 -3.39
N THR A 153 -4.06 8.86 -2.50
CA THR A 153 -3.73 8.43 -1.13
C THR A 153 -2.95 7.11 -1.16
N ASP A 154 -3.31 6.18 -2.06
CA ASP A 154 -2.58 4.91 -2.21
C ASP A 154 -1.17 5.13 -2.74
N VAL A 155 -0.99 6.09 -3.63
CA VAL A 155 0.35 6.50 -4.12
C VAL A 155 1.22 6.99 -2.95
N PHE A 156 0.67 7.82 -2.08
CA PHE A 156 1.38 8.31 -0.91
C PHE A 156 1.77 7.18 0.05
N SER A 157 0.82 6.31 0.38
CA SER A 157 1.06 5.16 1.27
C SER A 157 2.13 4.22 0.71
N LEU A 158 2.10 3.95 -0.60
CA LEU A 158 3.14 3.16 -1.27
C LEU A 158 4.49 3.90 -1.30
N GLY A 159 4.48 5.23 -1.40
CA GLY A 159 5.66 6.07 -1.23
C GLY A 159 6.30 5.93 0.14
N ILE A 160 5.50 5.83 1.21
CA ILE A 160 6.00 5.54 2.57
C ILE A 160 6.68 4.17 2.61
N VAL A 161 6.07 3.16 2.01
CA VAL A 161 6.66 1.81 1.94
C VAL A 161 8.01 1.86 1.22
N LEU A 162 8.09 2.53 0.08
CA LEU A 162 9.35 2.71 -0.66
C LEU A 162 10.41 3.40 0.20
N TRP A 163 10.06 4.50 0.87
CA TRP A 163 10.99 5.22 1.74
C TRP A 163 11.50 4.33 2.88
N GLU A 164 10.61 3.62 3.57
CA GLU A 164 10.97 2.74 4.70
C GLU A 164 11.87 1.58 4.27
N LEU A 165 11.63 1.00 3.10
CA LEU A 165 12.49 -0.05 2.55
C LEU A 165 13.90 0.47 2.22
N LEU A 166 14.00 1.66 1.62
CA LEU A 166 15.27 2.28 1.24
C LEU A 166 16.06 2.80 2.45
N ALA A 167 15.38 3.40 3.43
CA ALA A 167 15.99 3.92 4.65
C ALA A 167 16.24 2.82 5.70
N ASN A 168 15.60 1.67 5.57
CA ASN A 168 15.55 0.61 6.59
C ASN A 168 15.11 1.15 7.96
N ASP A 169 14.17 2.08 7.97
CA ASP A 169 13.64 2.74 9.17
C ASP A 169 12.17 3.12 8.96
N ARG A 170 11.51 3.56 10.01
CA ARG A 170 10.13 4.04 9.98
C ARG A 170 10.08 5.53 9.66
N LEU A 171 9.21 5.92 8.72
CA LEU A 171 9.09 7.32 8.32
C LEU A 171 8.31 8.15 9.34
N PHE A 172 7.09 7.72 9.68
CA PHE A 172 6.17 8.49 10.51
C PHE A 172 5.81 7.84 11.85
N VAL A 173 5.95 6.52 11.97
CA VAL A 173 5.60 5.81 13.20
C VAL A 173 6.40 6.35 14.39
N SER A 174 5.68 6.69 15.46
CA SER A 174 6.23 7.31 16.66
C SER A 174 5.70 6.61 17.93
N ASN A 175 6.00 7.16 19.10
CA ASN A 175 5.69 6.57 20.40
C ASN A 175 4.19 6.51 20.72
N SER A 176 3.39 7.39 20.11
CA SER A 176 1.94 7.44 20.26
C SER A 176 1.24 7.67 18.92
N GLU A 177 -0.04 7.33 18.86
CA GLU A 177 -0.88 7.58 17.69
C GLU A 177 -0.96 9.07 17.36
N ALA A 178 -1.14 9.91 18.38
CA ALA A 178 -1.19 11.37 18.22
C ALA A 178 0.13 11.91 17.66
N ALA A 179 1.28 11.43 18.12
CA ALA A 179 2.58 11.84 17.60
C ALA A 179 2.79 11.35 16.16
N THR A 180 2.34 10.15 15.82
CA THR A 180 2.37 9.61 14.45
C THR A 180 1.52 10.46 13.52
N LEU A 181 0.26 10.73 13.87
CA LEU A 181 -0.64 11.56 13.06
C LEU A 181 -0.09 12.98 12.86
N ARG A 182 0.53 13.56 13.89
CA ARG A 182 1.19 14.86 13.75
C ARG A 182 2.31 14.83 12.71
N LYS A 183 3.18 13.81 12.75
CA LYS A 183 4.25 13.64 11.77
C LYS A 183 3.72 13.47 10.34
N VAL A 184 2.64 12.71 10.16
CA VAL A 184 1.98 12.55 8.86
C VAL A 184 1.48 13.89 8.34
N ARG A 185 0.80 14.68 9.19
CA ARG A 185 0.29 16.03 8.84
C ARG A 185 1.39 17.02 8.50
N GLU A 186 2.47 17.02 9.26
CA GLU A 186 3.66 17.84 8.99
C GLU A 186 4.32 17.43 7.68
N CYS A 187 4.33 16.14 7.37
CA CYS A 187 4.85 15.55 6.14
C CYS A 187 6.30 15.99 5.84
N GLN A 188 7.15 15.96 6.85
CA GLN A 188 8.59 16.22 6.68
C GLN A 188 9.27 14.91 6.29
N ILE A 189 9.85 14.88 5.11
CA ILE A 189 10.49 13.69 4.55
C ILE A 189 12.02 13.85 4.66
N PRO A 190 12.69 13.04 5.52
CA PRO A 190 14.16 13.06 5.58
C PRO A 190 14.76 12.62 4.24
N SER A 191 15.87 13.27 3.85
CA SER A 191 16.58 12.88 2.63
C SER A 191 17.13 11.47 2.75
N LEU A 192 16.74 10.60 1.83
CA LEU A 192 17.22 9.22 1.74
C LEU A 192 18.74 9.18 1.53
N ARG A 193 19.28 10.06 0.70
CA ARG A 193 20.71 10.11 0.38
C ARG A 193 21.57 10.64 1.51
N LYS A 194 20.99 11.39 2.46
CA LYS A 194 21.69 11.71 3.73
C LYS A 194 21.74 10.52 4.66
N ILE A 195 20.75 9.63 4.62
CA ILE A 195 20.72 8.38 5.40
C ILE A 195 21.61 7.33 4.76
N ASN A 196 21.49 7.14 3.46
CA ASN A 196 22.28 6.19 2.68
C ASN A 196 22.72 6.81 1.35
N PRO A 197 23.97 7.28 1.24
CA PRO A 197 24.50 7.91 0.03
C PRO A 197 24.54 7.01 -1.22
N SER A 198 24.42 5.68 -1.04
CA SER A 198 24.40 4.73 -2.16
C SER A 198 23.09 4.74 -2.93
N ILE A 199 22.04 5.36 -2.38
CA ILE A 199 20.75 5.48 -3.07
C ILE A 199 20.91 6.42 -4.26
N PRO A 200 20.54 5.97 -5.49
CA PRO A 200 20.61 6.81 -6.68
C PRO A 200 19.72 8.06 -6.57
N PRO A 201 20.18 9.22 -7.07
CA PRO A 201 19.40 10.46 -7.01
C PRO A 201 18.02 10.35 -7.67
N GLU A 202 17.92 9.62 -8.76
CA GLU A 202 16.64 9.39 -9.45
C GLU A 202 15.63 8.64 -8.58
N LEU A 203 16.08 7.66 -7.79
CA LEU A 203 15.20 6.91 -6.91
C LEU A 203 14.71 7.77 -5.73
N GLU A 204 15.56 8.64 -5.19
CA GLU A 204 15.12 9.64 -4.19
C GLU A 204 14.10 10.61 -4.78
N ARG A 205 14.30 11.07 -6.04
CA ARG A 205 13.34 11.93 -6.75
C ARG A 205 11.98 11.24 -6.89
N ILE A 206 11.97 9.98 -7.31
CA ILE A 206 10.75 9.17 -7.47
C ILE A 206 10.02 9.06 -6.12
N CYS A 207 10.76 8.72 -5.05
CA CYS A 207 10.20 8.59 -3.71
C CYS A 207 9.61 9.91 -3.21
N ASN A 208 10.33 11.02 -3.34
CA ASN A 208 9.87 12.34 -2.92
C ASN A 208 8.63 12.81 -3.69
N LYS A 209 8.52 12.49 -4.99
CA LYS A 209 7.33 12.79 -5.77
C LYS A 209 6.11 12.02 -5.27
N ALA A 210 6.25 10.73 -4.95
CA ALA A 210 5.17 9.94 -4.37
C ALA A 210 4.72 10.51 -3.01
N LEU A 211 5.65 11.08 -2.24
CA LEU A 211 5.45 11.63 -0.89
C LEU A 211 5.17 13.14 -0.87
N ALA A 212 4.86 13.77 -2.00
CA ALA A 212 4.48 15.18 -2.01
C ALA A 212 3.25 15.41 -1.12
N LYS A 213 3.33 16.36 -0.18
CA LYS A 213 2.22 16.69 0.72
C LYS A 213 1.00 17.14 -0.06
N ASP A 214 1.21 18.08 -0.99
CA ASP A 214 0.18 18.47 -1.95
C ASP A 214 -0.04 17.35 -2.96
N LYS A 215 -1.25 16.77 -2.94
CA LYS A 215 -1.61 15.69 -3.85
C LYS A 215 -1.57 16.07 -5.33
N SER A 216 -1.66 17.35 -5.67
CA SER A 216 -1.52 17.83 -7.05
C SER A 216 -0.08 17.72 -7.59
N LEU A 217 0.91 17.68 -6.70
CA LEU A 217 2.34 17.53 -7.02
C LEU A 217 2.81 16.05 -6.98
N ARG A 218 1.97 15.13 -6.49
CA ARG A 218 2.22 13.69 -6.48
C ARG A 218 2.11 13.09 -7.89
N TYR A 219 2.43 11.81 -8.01
CA TYR A 219 1.96 11.01 -9.14
C TYR A 219 0.44 11.02 -9.16
N GLN A 220 -0.15 11.40 -10.30
CA GLN A 220 -1.60 11.50 -10.45
C GLN A 220 -2.26 10.15 -10.64
N THR A 221 -1.49 9.14 -11.02
CA THR A 221 -1.92 7.74 -11.17
C THR A 221 -0.84 6.80 -10.64
N ALA A 222 -1.26 5.61 -10.18
CA ALA A 222 -0.32 4.55 -9.83
C ALA A 222 0.46 4.06 -11.07
N SER A 223 -0.13 4.14 -12.26
CA SER A 223 0.54 3.85 -13.54
C SER A 223 1.75 4.78 -13.79
N ALA A 224 1.63 6.07 -13.50
CA ALA A 224 2.75 7.00 -13.64
C ALA A 224 3.89 6.67 -12.66
N PHE A 225 3.55 6.31 -11.43
CA PHE A 225 4.51 5.84 -10.43
C PHE A 225 5.20 4.54 -10.87
N HIS A 226 4.42 3.55 -11.29
CA HIS A 226 4.92 2.29 -11.86
C HIS A 226 5.90 2.53 -13.01
N ARG A 227 5.55 3.41 -13.94
CA ARG A 227 6.37 3.71 -15.13
C ARG A 227 7.74 4.27 -14.76
N ASP A 228 7.81 5.19 -13.80
CA ASP A 228 9.10 5.75 -13.37
C ASP A 228 9.95 4.71 -12.66
N LEU A 229 9.35 3.85 -11.82
CA LEU A 229 10.04 2.73 -11.17
C LEU A 229 10.53 1.71 -12.19
N ASN A 230 9.72 1.35 -13.17
CA ASN A 230 10.09 0.41 -14.22
C ASN A 230 11.22 0.96 -15.10
N ARG A 231 11.17 2.25 -15.45
CA ARG A 231 12.25 2.92 -16.17
C ARG A 231 13.55 2.89 -15.37
N PHE A 232 13.48 3.18 -14.08
CA PHE A 232 14.63 3.11 -13.18
C PHE A 232 15.27 1.72 -13.20
N LEU A 233 14.47 0.65 -13.01
CA LEU A 233 14.98 -0.73 -13.07
C LEU A 233 15.67 -1.04 -14.39
N ASN A 234 15.01 -0.76 -15.51
CA ASN A 234 15.54 -1.08 -16.85
C ASN A 234 16.79 -0.27 -17.22
N THR A 235 17.00 0.88 -16.57
CA THR A 235 18.17 1.73 -16.83
C THR A 235 19.36 1.36 -15.94
N GLN A 236 19.12 1.00 -14.70
CA GLN A 236 20.18 0.72 -13.71
C GLN A 236 20.53 -0.76 -13.64
N TYR A 237 19.59 -1.65 -14.01
CA TYR A 237 19.74 -3.11 -13.94
C TYR A 237 19.20 -3.72 -15.25
N PRO A 238 19.93 -3.54 -16.39
CA PRO A 238 19.51 -4.04 -17.70
C PRO A 238 19.53 -5.56 -17.83
#